data_5d85db5bd5ad44685487b74d7921ad45
#
_entry.id   5d85db5bd5ad44685487b74d7921ad45
#
_cell.length_a   1.000
_cell.length_b   1.000
_cell.length_c   1.000
_cell.angle_alpha   90.00
_cell.angle_beta   90.00
_cell.angle_gamma   90.00
#
_symmetry.space_group_name_H-M   'P 1'
#
loop_
_entity.id
_entity.type
_entity.pdbx_description
1 polymer ?
#
loop_
_entity_poly.entity_id
_entity_poly.type
_entity_poly.pdbx_seq_one_letter_code
_entity_poly.pdbx_strand_id
1 'polypeptide(L)'
;MRSGAKVAVIGGVFVLVAGGLGYGAYEVLLDGGEAGATGTASASSEVKTGPPGKEEIEETAKGFLEAWASGDASAAALLTNNETVAEPLLAGYADEVHVTKAVITPGAAVGTKVPYTVKATVSYGGKTKPWSYSSELTVVRGLTTGKALVDWQPTVIHPQLTEGASLRTGESSTAAIEAVDHNGKVLDKETYPSLGPILDSLREKYGDTAGGSPGIETWIEPADEQLPDTTLLTLAKGKPGKLQTTLDADAQAAAEKAVTQYSGASVVAVRPSTGSIRAVANNPATGFNAAMQGKQAPGSTLKIVTAAMLLEKGLVTASGAAECPKEVLYQGRTFHNLKHFELPASSSFTTSFARSCNTAFIKLIDDTQDDSALPEEAREVFGIGLDWKSGVVSFDGSVPEETGGEAAAQYIGQGTVQMNALTIASVTATARTGTFRQPVIVPQSLDDRQLATASRSLSQNVSGQLTDMMRATASWGTGQAAMASVGGDKGAKTGSAEVDGQSTSNSWFTGFSDDLAAAAVVQSGGHGGDAAGPVVAAVLRAGS
;
A
#
# COMPACT_ATOMS: atom_id res chain seq x y z
N MET A 1 29.12 4.08 29.41
CA MET A 1 28.48 4.18 30.72
C MET A 1 27.85 5.56 30.86
N ARG A 2 26.60 5.71 30.54
CA ARG A 2 25.74 6.81 31.00
C ARG A 2 24.34 6.24 31.15
N SER A 3 23.83 6.32 32.36
CA SER A 3 22.56 5.86 32.85
C SER A 3 21.45 6.74 32.28
N GLY A 4 20.53 6.19 31.54
CA GLY A 4 19.27 6.82 31.11
C GLY A 4 18.11 6.23 31.91
N ALA A 5 17.38 7.07 32.61
CA ALA A 5 16.24 6.71 33.43
C ALA A 5 15.08 6.18 32.56
N LYS A 6 14.61 4.99 32.91
CA LYS A 6 13.41 4.39 32.32
C LYS A 6 12.18 5.00 32.99
N VAL A 7 11.39 5.73 32.23
CA VAL A 7 10.01 6.09 32.63
C VAL A 7 9.09 4.96 32.19
N ALA A 8 8.48 4.30 33.16
CA ALA A 8 7.47 3.28 32.91
C ALA A 8 6.13 3.97 32.63
N VAL A 9 5.61 3.82 31.42
CA VAL A 9 4.23 4.18 31.09
C VAL A 9 3.34 2.98 31.40
N ILE A 10 2.43 3.18 32.34
CA ILE A 10 1.42 2.22 32.79
C ILE A 10 0.36 2.12 31.71
N GLY A 11 0.20 0.93 31.13
CA GLY A 11 -0.86 0.62 30.18
C GLY A 11 -2.25 0.71 30.79
N GLY A 12 -3.09 1.57 30.26
CA GLY A 12 -4.52 1.63 30.54
C GLY A 12 -5.28 0.61 29.70
N VAL A 13 -5.92 -0.33 30.38
CA VAL A 13 -6.84 -1.30 29.76
C VAL A 13 -8.13 -0.59 29.39
N PHE A 14 -8.47 -0.53 28.11
CA PHE A 14 -9.79 -0.10 27.65
C PHE A 14 -10.78 -1.24 27.77
N VAL A 15 -11.72 -1.11 28.70
CA VAL A 15 -12.91 -1.96 28.79
C VAL A 15 -13.99 -1.38 27.87
N LEU A 16 -14.33 -2.10 26.82
CA LEU A 16 -15.51 -1.84 26.00
C LEU A 16 -16.75 -2.24 26.80
N VAL A 17 -17.53 -1.26 27.27
CA VAL A 17 -18.87 -1.50 27.79
C VAL A 17 -19.88 -1.31 26.66
N ALA A 18 -20.36 -2.42 26.10
CA ALA A 18 -21.54 -2.43 25.27
C ALA A 18 -22.78 -2.27 26.19
N GLY A 19 -23.36 -1.07 26.23
CA GLY A 19 -24.60 -0.77 26.93
C GLY A 19 -25.81 -0.97 26.03
N GLY A 20 -26.58 -2.03 26.28
CA GLY A 20 -27.82 -2.33 25.59
C GLY A 20 -28.95 -1.37 25.94
N LEU A 21 -29.84 -1.19 24.99
CA LEU A 21 -31.11 -0.48 25.06
C LEU A 21 -31.98 -1.04 26.18
N GLY A 22 -32.37 -0.18 27.12
CA GLY A 22 -33.41 -0.44 28.10
C GLY A 22 -34.50 0.62 27.99
N TYR A 23 -35.62 0.27 27.38
CA TYR A 23 -36.87 1.00 27.42
C TYR A 23 -37.45 0.84 28.84
N GLY A 24 -37.76 1.95 29.52
CA GLY A 24 -38.47 1.96 30.79
C GLY A 24 -39.26 3.23 30.97
N ALA A 25 -40.49 3.22 30.46
CA ALA A 25 -41.49 4.23 30.81
C ALA A 25 -41.89 4.03 32.29
N TYR A 26 -41.87 5.11 33.06
CA TYR A 26 -42.55 5.16 34.36
C TYR A 26 -43.44 6.39 34.40
N GLU A 27 -44.74 6.15 34.29
CA GLU A 27 -45.79 7.08 34.71
C GLU A 27 -45.86 7.09 36.24
N VAL A 28 -45.85 8.26 36.84
CA VAL A 28 -46.43 8.48 38.17
C VAL A 28 -47.40 9.63 38.08
N LEU A 29 -48.62 9.27 38.32
CA LEU A 29 -49.79 10.12 38.43
C LEU A 29 -49.83 10.87 39.79
N LEU A 30 -50.15 12.16 39.69
CA LEU A 30 -51.09 12.95 40.50
C LEU A 30 -51.01 12.92 42.06
N ASP A 31 -50.81 14.06 42.67
CA ASP A 31 -51.96 14.73 43.32
C ASP A 31 -51.61 16.16 43.76
N GLY A 32 -52.63 17.00 43.86
CA GLY A 32 -52.70 18.42 43.79
C GLY A 32 -52.15 19.23 44.99
N GLY A 33 -52.06 20.54 44.77
CA GLY A 33 -51.86 21.58 45.78
C GLY A 33 -51.43 22.93 45.20
N GLU A 34 -52.33 23.87 45.05
CA GLU A 34 -52.08 25.30 44.76
C GLU A 34 -51.18 25.98 45.79
N ALA A 35 -50.17 26.71 45.34
CA ALA A 35 -49.82 28.02 45.91
C ALA A 35 -48.75 28.70 45.05
N GLY A 36 -48.97 29.92 44.63
CA GLY A 36 -48.12 30.67 43.76
C GLY A 36 -46.75 31.06 44.33
N ALA A 37 -45.76 31.06 43.46
CA ALA A 37 -44.55 31.85 43.59
C ALA A 37 -43.94 32.08 42.22
N THR A 38 -43.70 33.32 41.91
CA THR A 38 -42.96 33.81 40.74
C THR A 38 -41.59 33.16 40.69
N GLY A 39 -41.38 32.25 39.75
CA GLY A 39 -40.08 31.64 39.43
C GLY A 39 -39.67 31.99 38.02
N THR A 40 -38.61 32.71 37.89
CA THR A 40 -37.87 32.95 36.68
C THR A 40 -37.72 31.66 35.86
N ALA A 41 -38.27 31.67 34.64
CA ALA A 41 -38.08 30.57 33.70
C ALA A 41 -36.63 30.49 33.30
N SER A 42 -35.90 29.53 33.83
CA SER A 42 -34.68 29.04 33.25
C SER A 42 -35.06 28.33 31.96
N ALA A 43 -34.79 28.96 30.82
CA ALA A 43 -34.90 28.31 29.53
C ALA A 43 -33.95 27.12 29.50
N SER A 44 -34.47 25.92 29.66
CA SER A 44 -33.76 24.71 29.27
C SER A 44 -33.55 24.81 27.76
N SER A 45 -32.32 25.19 27.32
CA SER A 45 -31.97 25.16 25.93
C SER A 45 -32.07 23.70 25.45
N GLU A 46 -33.05 23.42 24.60
CA GLU A 46 -33.13 22.13 23.92
C GLU A 46 -31.80 21.86 23.23
N VAL A 47 -31.18 20.71 23.51
CA VAL A 47 -29.95 20.28 22.85
C VAL A 47 -30.27 20.06 21.37
N LYS A 48 -29.65 20.84 20.50
CA LYS A 48 -29.84 20.71 19.05
C LYS A 48 -29.48 19.30 18.60
N THR A 49 -30.36 18.69 17.80
CA THR A 49 -30.19 17.35 17.23
C THR A 49 -30.11 17.45 15.69
N GLY A 50 -29.58 16.41 15.03
CA GLY A 50 -29.41 16.37 13.59
C GLY A 50 -28.07 17.00 13.10
N PRO A 51 -27.77 16.96 11.82
CA PRO A 51 -26.51 17.48 11.28
C PRO A 51 -26.37 18.99 11.49
N PRO A 52 -25.14 19.53 11.61
CA PRO A 52 -24.93 20.96 11.69
C PRO A 52 -25.43 21.70 10.43
N GLY A 53 -26.02 22.89 10.61
CA GLY A 53 -26.40 23.76 9.50
C GLY A 53 -25.17 24.41 8.84
N LYS A 54 -25.35 24.94 7.63
CA LYS A 54 -24.27 25.54 6.84
C LYS A 54 -23.51 26.63 7.59
N GLU A 55 -24.22 27.57 8.23
CA GLU A 55 -23.64 28.65 9.02
C GLU A 55 -22.82 28.11 10.20
N GLU A 56 -23.37 27.13 10.92
CA GLU A 56 -22.67 26.47 12.04
C GLU A 56 -21.39 25.79 11.57
N ILE A 57 -21.40 25.17 10.40
CA ILE A 57 -20.21 24.52 9.80
C ILE A 57 -19.15 25.58 9.49
N GLU A 58 -19.52 26.65 8.81
CA GLU A 58 -18.61 27.73 8.41
C GLU A 58 -18.03 28.46 9.63
N GLU A 59 -18.84 28.77 10.64
CA GLU A 59 -18.41 29.42 11.88
C GLU A 59 -17.49 28.53 12.70
N THR A 60 -17.84 27.25 12.90
CA THR A 60 -17.01 26.30 13.65
C THR A 60 -15.68 26.08 12.97
N ALA A 61 -15.68 25.82 11.66
CA ALA A 61 -14.46 25.64 10.89
C ALA A 61 -13.56 26.89 10.94
N LYS A 62 -14.15 28.07 10.74
CA LYS A 62 -13.43 29.34 10.81
C LYS A 62 -12.82 29.57 12.20
N GLY A 63 -13.61 29.42 13.26
CA GLY A 63 -13.14 29.64 14.63
C GLY A 63 -12.01 28.68 15.00
N PHE A 64 -12.12 27.39 14.63
CA PHE A 64 -11.07 26.39 14.82
C PHE A 64 -9.78 26.77 14.08
N LEU A 65 -9.87 27.08 12.78
CA LEU A 65 -8.71 27.39 11.95
C LEU A 65 -8.03 28.72 12.35
N GLU A 66 -8.79 29.72 12.83
CA GLU A 66 -8.26 30.99 13.36
C GLU A 66 -7.53 30.77 14.70
N ALA A 67 -8.12 30.01 15.63
CA ALA A 67 -7.47 29.67 16.90
C ALA A 67 -6.17 28.89 16.68
N TRP A 68 -6.20 27.86 15.82
CA TRP A 68 -5.01 27.11 15.45
C TRP A 68 -3.96 28.00 14.78
N ALA A 69 -4.33 28.84 13.81
CA ALA A 69 -3.41 29.75 13.12
C ALA A 69 -2.76 30.78 14.06
N SER A 70 -3.45 31.18 15.12
CA SER A 70 -2.91 32.08 16.16
C SER A 70 -2.00 31.39 17.18
N GLY A 71 -1.94 30.05 17.17
CA GLY A 71 -1.18 29.26 18.15
C GLY A 71 -1.93 29.00 19.46
N ASP A 72 -3.22 29.32 19.54
CA ASP A 72 -4.06 29.03 20.71
C ASP A 72 -4.60 27.60 20.62
N ALA A 73 -3.74 26.64 21.00
CA ALA A 73 -4.03 25.22 20.93
C ALA A 73 -5.26 24.83 21.77
N SER A 74 -5.39 25.42 22.97
CA SER A 74 -6.51 25.15 23.87
C SER A 74 -7.83 25.66 23.29
N ALA A 75 -7.87 26.89 22.75
CA ALA A 75 -9.07 27.43 22.12
C ALA A 75 -9.47 26.63 20.88
N ALA A 76 -8.50 26.17 20.08
CA ALA A 76 -8.77 25.30 18.93
C ALA A 76 -9.30 23.92 19.37
N ALA A 77 -8.69 23.28 20.37
CA ALA A 77 -9.09 21.98 20.88
C ALA A 77 -10.51 21.96 21.43
N LEU A 78 -10.94 23.03 22.13
CA LEU A 78 -12.30 23.20 22.63
C LEU A 78 -13.37 23.20 21.52
N LEU A 79 -13.00 23.46 20.28
CA LEU A 79 -13.87 23.40 19.11
C LEU A 79 -13.91 22.02 18.44
N THR A 80 -13.27 21.01 19.03
CA THR A 80 -13.26 19.63 18.53
C THR A 80 -14.13 18.71 19.37
N ASN A 81 -14.47 17.56 18.84
CA ASN A 81 -15.17 16.49 19.59
C ASN A 81 -14.20 15.62 20.44
N ASN A 82 -12.89 15.92 20.43
CA ASN A 82 -11.86 15.19 21.18
C ASN A 82 -10.73 16.13 21.65
N GLU A 83 -11.06 17.02 22.58
CA GLU A 83 -10.16 18.04 23.13
C GLU A 83 -8.84 17.44 23.66
N THR A 84 -8.95 16.36 24.43
CA THR A 84 -7.78 15.72 25.11
C THR A 84 -6.72 15.23 24.13
N VAL A 85 -7.13 14.78 22.94
CA VAL A 85 -6.22 14.30 21.89
C VAL A 85 -5.80 15.44 20.97
N ALA A 86 -6.69 16.41 20.73
CA ALA A 86 -6.45 17.52 19.82
C ALA A 86 -5.41 18.52 20.38
N GLU A 87 -5.52 18.90 21.65
CA GLU A 87 -4.70 19.94 22.26
C GLU A 87 -3.19 19.67 22.17
N PRO A 88 -2.67 18.48 22.55
CA PRO A 88 -1.24 18.19 22.44
C PRO A 88 -0.71 18.27 21.01
N LEU A 89 -1.48 17.78 20.02
CA LEU A 89 -1.08 17.83 18.62
C LEU A 89 -1.10 19.26 18.05
N LEU A 90 -2.08 20.07 18.45
CA LEU A 90 -2.17 21.47 18.08
C LEU A 90 -1.03 22.30 18.71
N ALA A 91 -0.71 22.05 19.99
CA ALA A 91 0.44 22.68 20.66
C ALA A 91 1.76 22.24 20.02
N GLY A 92 1.91 20.94 19.71
CA GLY A 92 3.09 20.40 19.04
C GLY A 92 3.37 21.04 17.68
N TYR A 93 2.35 21.60 17.02
CA TYR A 93 2.54 22.32 15.75
C TYR A 93 3.44 23.57 15.89
N ALA A 94 3.43 24.23 17.03
CA ALA A 94 4.34 25.31 17.36
C ALA A 94 5.63 24.79 18.03
N ASP A 95 5.52 23.89 18.99
CA ASP A 95 6.60 23.49 19.89
C ASP A 95 7.53 22.43 19.28
N GLU A 96 6.96 21.41 18.62
CA GLU A 96 7.71 20.27 18.06
C GLU A 96 8.01 20.47 16.57
N VAL A 97 7.05 21.05 15.81
CA VAL A 97 7.24 21.35 14.38
C VAL A 97 7.94 22.68 14.16
N HIS A 98 8.04 23.53 15.21
CA HIS A 98 8.67 24.85 15.15
C HIS A 98 8.04 25.79 14.11
N VAL A 99 6.70 25.73 13.99
CA VAL A 99 5.96 26.70 13.17
C VAL A 99 5.90 28.04 13.89
N THR A 100 6.53 29.04 13.33
CA THR A 100 6.59 30.39 13.90
C THR A 100 5.49 31.30 13.38
N LYS A 101 4.87 30.95 12.26
CA LYS A 101 3.74 31.67 11.66
C LYS A 101 2.94 30.70 10.82
N ALA A 102 1.60 30.77 10.98
CA ALA A 102 0.66 30.05 10.10
C ALA A 102 -0.42 31.01 9.59
N VAL A 103 -0.83 30.80 8.34
CA VAL A 103 -2.02 31.39 7.73
C VAL A 103 -2.83 30.23 7.17
N ILE A 104 -4.03 30.03 7.71
CA ILE A 104 -4.91 28.93 7.32
C ILE A 104 -6.14 29.53 6.66
N THR A 105 -6.38 29.17 5.42
CA THR A 105 -7.47 29.74 4.61
C THR A 105 -8.49 28.65 4.33
N PRO A 106 -9.72 28.76 4.87
CA PRO A 106 -10.80 27.84 4.54
C PRO A 106 -11.26 28.02 3.09
N GLY A 107 -11.60 26.92 2.45
CA GLY A 107 -12.31 26.87 1.18
C GLY A 107 -13.84 26.78 1.38
N ALA A 108 -14.58 26.65 0.29
CA ALA A 108 -16.03 26.49 0.36
C ALA A 108 -16.41 25.13 0.96
N ALA A 109 -17.34 25.13 1.91
CA ALA A 109 -17.85 23.89 2.50
C ALA A 109 -18.64 23.06 1.47
N VAL A 110 -18.42 21.74 1.49
CA VAL A 110 -19.17 20.76 0.71
C VAL A 110 -19.80 19.75 1.68
N GLY A 111 -21.10 19.91 1.92
CA GLY A 111 -21.77 19.19 3.01
C GLY A 111 -21.17 19.61 4.36
N THR A 112 -20.73 18.65 5.14
CA THR A 112 -20.07 18.88 6.45
C THR A 112 -18.55 19.02 6.37
N LYS A 113 -17.97 18.89 5.18
CA LYS A 113 -16.53 18.96 4.93
C LYS A 113 -16.10 20.36 4.51
N VAL A 114 -15.02 20.85 5.10
CA VAL A 114 -14.43 22.14 4.80
C VAL A 114 -12.96 21.94 4.42
N PRO A 115 -12.61 22.03 3.13
CA PRO A 115 -11.22 22.01 2.71
C PRO A 115 -10.53 23.32 3.13
N TYR A 116 -9.24 23.26 3.38
CA TYR A 116 -8.45 24.46 3.68
C TYR A 116 -7.00 24.31 3.21
N THR A 117 -6.35 25.46 3.08
CA THR A 117 -4.93 25.53 2.72
C THR A 117 -4.16 26.14 3.88
N VAL A 118 -3.07 25.48 4.27
CA VAL A 118 -2.13 25.96 5.28
C VAL A 118 -0.91 26.55 4.56
N LYS A 119 -0.53 27.79 4.96
CA LYS A 119 0.76 28.42 4.61
C LYS A 119 1.47 28.74 5.91
N ALA A 120 2.46 27.93 6.24
CA ALA A 120 3.23 28.01 7.47
C ALA A 120 4.66 28.47 7.20
N THR A 121 5.33 28.94 8.24
CA THR A 121 6.77 29.20 8.27
C THR A 121 7.36 28.35 9.37
N VAL A 122 8.27 27.44 9.02
CA VAL A 122 8.99 26.59 9.95
C VAL A 122 10.38 27.18 10.17
N SER A 123 10.83 27.27 11.44
CA SER A 123 12.15 27.82 11.82
C SER A 123 12.83 26.93 12.84
N TYR A 124 14.02 26.40 12.52
CA TYR A 124 14.82 25.57 13.41
C TYR A 124 16.30 25.73 13.10
N GLY A 125 17.16 25.74 14.14
CA GLY A 125 18.63 25.85 13.99
C GLY A 125 19.09 27.06 13.18
N GLY A 126 18.39 28.20 13.26
CA GLY A 126 18.66 29.38 12.46
C GLY A 126 18.29 29.29 10.98
N LYS A 127 17.61 28.23 10.57
CA LYS A 127 17.04 28.07 9.23
C LYS A 127 15.55 28.31 9.25
N THR A 128 15.05 28.95 8.19
CA THR A 128 13.61 29.25 8.05
C THR A 128 13.15 28.91 6.64
N LYS A 129 12.00 28.23 6.52
CA LYS A 129 11.43 27.87 5.23
C LYS A 129 9.90 27.94 5.24
N PRO A 130 9.27 28.40 4.13
CA PRO A 130 7.84 28.32 3.98
C PRO A 130 7.42 26.86 3.73
N TRP A 131 6.27 26.49 4.30
CA TRP A 131 5.65 25.19 4.15
C TRP A 131 4.17 25.36 3.80
N SER A 132 3.71 24.70 2.75
CA SER A 132 2.33 24.83 2.30
C SER A 132 1.75 23.47 1.95
N TYR A 133 0.53 23.21 2.43
CA TYR A 133 -0.23 22.00 2.13
C TYR A 133 -1.72 22.29 2.21
N SER A 134 -2.55 21.35 1.74
CA SER A 134 -3.99 21.40 1.87
C SER A 134 -4.47 20.21 2.66
N SER A 135 -5.53 20.42 3.45
CA SER A 135 -6.23 19.35 4.16
C SER A 135 -7.72 19.65 4.21
N GLU A 136 -8.46 18.84 4.88
CA GLU A 136 -9.92 19.00 5.02
C GLU A 136 -10.31 18.64 6.47
N LEU A 137 -11.29 19.31 7.03
CA LEU A 137 -11.92 18.96 8.28
C LEU A 137 -13.41 18.67 8.06
N THR A 138 -13.98 17.87 8.95
CA THR A 138 -15.41 17.58 8.97
C THR A 138 -16.03 18.21 10.23
N VAL A 139 -17.20 18.83 10.10
CA VAL A 139 -17.93 19.36 11.26
C VAL A 139 -19.11 18.44 11.58
N VAL A 140 -19.21 18.05 12.83
CA VAL A 140 -20.23 17.13 13.35
C VAL A 140 -21.04 17.78 14.48
N ARG A 141 -22.18 17.20 14.81
CA ARG A 141 -22.98 17.60 15.99
C ARG A 141 -22.51 16.83 17.21
N GLY A 142 -22.06 17.52 18.24
CA GLY A 142 -21.75 16.92 19.54
C GLY A 142 -22.98 16.29 20.18
N LEU A 143 -22.94 15.00 20.43
CA LEU A 143 -24.08 14.22 20.91
C LEU A 143 -24.60 14.69 22.28
N THR A 144 -23.71 15.15 23.15
CA THR A 144 -24.04 15.59 24.51
C THR A 144 -24.34 17.08 24.58
N THR A 145 -23.59 17.89 23.82
CA THR A 145 -23.66 19.35 23.92
C THR A 145 -24.60 19.97 22.89
N GLY A 146 -24.90 19.27 21.80
CA GLY A 146 -25.64 19.80 20.67
C GLY A 146 -24.88 20.90 19.90
N LYS A 147 -23.60 21.15 20.22
CA LYS A 147 -22.75 22.12 19.50
C LYS A 147 -22.22 21.54 18.20
N ALA A 148 -21.95 22.40 17.24
CA ALA A 148 -21.14 22.03 16.08
C ALA A 148 -19.68 21.97 16.51
N LEU A 149 -18.96 20.88 16.19
CA LEU A 149 -17.59 20.60 16.58
C LEU A 149 -16.84 20.00 15.41
N VAL A 150 -15.56 20.26 15.31
CA VAL A 150 -14.67 19.59 14.37
C VAL A 150 -14.54 18.11 14.79
N ASP A 151 -14.81 17.19 13.87
CA ASP A 151 -14.56 15.77 14.03
C ASP A 151 -13.04 15.53 14.01
N TRP A 152 -12.49 15.35 15.19
CA TRP A 152 -11.04 15.31 15.35
C TRP A 152 -10.42 14.06 14.74
N GLN A 153 -9.53 14.29 13.80
CA GLN A 153 -8.63 13.29 13.23
C GLN A 153 -7.23 13.93 13.09
N PRO A 154 -6.14 13.17 13.23
CA PRO A 154 -4.78 13.72 13.01
C PRO A 154 -4.62 14.35 11.61
N THR A 155 -5.34 13.87 10.63
CA THR A 155 -5.38 14.43 9.26
C THR A 155 -5.85 15.88 9.21
N VAL A 156 -6.49 16.38 10.27
CA VAL A 156 -6.81 17.82 10.42
C VAL A 156 -5.52 18.64 10.56
N ILE A 157 -4.48 18.13 11.20
CA ILE A 157 -3.19 18.84 11.27
C ILE A 157 -2.43 18.71 9.94
N HIS A 158 -2.32 17.50 9.42
CA HIS A 158 -1.65 17.23 8.15
C HIS A 158 -2.25 16.01 7.46
N PRO A 159 -2.52 16.02 6.15
CA PRO A 159 -3.26 14.96 5.46
C PRO A 159 -2.60 13.58 5.52
N GLN A 160 -1.32 13.52 5.83
CA GLN A 160 -0.54 12.27 5.98
C GLN A 160 -0.35 11.84 7.43
N LEU A 161 -0.82 12.62 8.41
CA LEU A 161 -0.68 12.28 9.81
C LEU A 161 -1.71 11.22 10.20
N THR A 162 -1.23 10.09 10.69
CA THR A 162 -2.06 8.95 11.12
C THR A 162 -2.20 8.94 12.64
N GLU A 163 -3.12 8.11 13.15
CA GLU A 163 -3.34 7.95 14.58
C GLU A 163 -2.05 7.46 15.28
N GLY A 164 -1.69 8.12 16.37
CA GLY A 164 -0.49 7.82 17.15
C GLY A 164 0.82 8.33 16.56
N ALA A 165 0.82 8.83 15.32
CA ALA A 165 2.00 9.48 14.74
C ALA A 165 2.15 10.92 15.22
N SER A 166 3.39 11.44 15.20
CA SER A 166 3.72 12.80 15.59
C SER A 166 4.43 13.56 14.46
N LEU A 167 4.32 14.90 14.49
CA LEU A 167 5.06 15.81 13.62
C LEU A 167 6.24 16.39 14.37
N ARG A 168 7.43 16.41 13.75
CA ARG A 168 8.65 16.96 14.34
C ARG A 168 9.45 17.76 13.33
N THR A 169 10.26 18.71 13.85
CA THR A 169 11.31 19.38 13.09
C THR A 169 12.61 19.33 13.87
N GLY A 170 13.71 18.98 13.23
CA GLY A 170 15.00 18.88 13.87
C GLY A 170 16.12 18.54 12.90
N GLU A 171 17.28 18.22 13.44
CA GLU A 171 18.33 17.56 12.67
C GLU A 171 17.83 16.16 12.30
N SER A 172 17.96 15.79 11.04
CA SER A 172 17.65 14.44 10.59
C SER A 172 18.49 13.45 11.39
N SER A 173 17.86 12.41 11.93
CA SER A 173 18.53 11.40 12.76
C SER A 173 19.67 10.68 12.04
N THR A 174 19.68 10.75 10.71
CA THR A 174 20.66 10.15 9.83
C THR A 174 21.23 11.18 8.87
N ALA A 175 22.49 10.97 8.43
CA ALA A 175 23.10 11.81 7.42
C ALA A 175 22.27 11.79 6.12
N ALA A 176 22.11 12.96 5.48
CA ALA A 176 21.46 13.04 4.18
C ALA A 176 22.20 12.13 3.17
N ILE A 177 21.46 11.29 2.45
CA ILE A 177 21.99 10.39 1.43
C ILE A 177 21.59 10.90 0.06
N GLU A 178 22.56 11.02 -0.83
CA GLU A 178 22.32 11.15 -2.26
C GLU A 178 22.29 9.73 -2.84
N ALA A 179 21.09 9.17 -2.98
CA ALA A 179 20.92 7.90 -3.65
C ALA A 179 21.11 8.09 -5.15
N VAL A 180 21.82 7.17 -5.76
CA VAL A 180 22.03 7.16 -7.21
C VAL A 180 21.53 5.85 -7.79
N ASP A 181 21.06 5.89 -9.03
CA ASP A 181 20.69 4.69 -9.78
C ASP A 181 21.94 3.87 -10.15
N HIS A 182 21.73 2.72 -10.78
CA HIS A 182 22.84 1.83 -11.18
C HIS A 182 23.84 2.46 -12.13
N ASN A 183 23.51 3.58 -12.79
CA ASN A 183 24.36 4.35 -13.70
C ASN A 183 24.97 5.60 -13.04
N GLY A 184 24.66 5.87 -11.79
CA GLY A 184 25.13 7.04 -11.04
C GLY A 184 24.25 8.29 -11.18
N LYS A 185 23.06 8.19 -11.80
CA LYS A 185 22.08 9.28 -11.88
C LYS A 185 21.39 9.47 -10.51
N VAL A 186 21.34 10.71 -10.04
CA VAL A 186 20.74 11.03 -8.74
C VAL A 186 19.24 10.73 -8.75
N LEU A 187 18.78 10.10 -7.67
CA LEU A 187 17.40 9.80 -7.39
C LEU A 187 16.94 10.66 -6.20
N ASP A 188 16.03 11.58 -6.46
CA ASP A 188 15.43 12.43 -5.45
C ASP A 188 13.91 12.22 -5.40
N LYS A 189 13.30 12.53 -4.25
CA LYS A 189 11.86 12.32 -4.01
C LYS A 189 10.97 13.36 -4.68
N GLU A 190 11.52 14.48 -5.10
CA GLU A 190 10.82 15.52 -5.85
C GLU A 190 10.56 15.04 -7.28
N THR A 191 11.55 14.39 -7.89
CA THR A 191 11.45 13.78 -9.23
C THR A 191 10.74 12.42 -9.20
N TYR A 192 10.97 11.64 -8.14
CA TYR A 192 10.46 10.27 -7.96
C TYR A 192 9.72 10.13 -6.63
N PRO A 193 8.47 10.63 -6.53
CA PRO A 193 7.74 10.70 -5.25
C PRO A 193 7.56 9.35 -4.55
N SER A 194 7.37 8.27 -5.29
CA SER A 194 7.24 6.92 -4.72
C SER A 194 8.51 6.40 -4.05
N LEU A 195 9.66 6.99 -4.37
CA LEU A 195 10.92 6.64 -3.71
C LEU A 195 11.09 7.33 -2.35
N GLY A 196 10.26 8.32 -1.99
CA GLY A 196 10.38 9.05 -0.72
C GLY A 196 10.54 8.11 0.48
N PRO A 197 9.59 7.21 0.77
CA PRO A 197 9.67 6.27 1.88
C PRO A 197 10.87 5.31 1.79
N ILE A 198 11.25 4.92 0.57
CA ILE A 198 12.42 4.06 0.33
C ILE A 198 13.72 4.81 0.65
N LEU A 199 13.86 6.04 0.16
CA LEU A 199 15.05 6.87 0.41
C LEU A 199 15.18 7.24 1.89
N ASP A 200 14.06 7.46 2.57
CA ASP A 200 14.05 7.73 4.01
C ASP A 200 14.50 6.48 4.80
N SER A 201 14.01 5.29 4.45
CA SER A 201 14.47 4.01 5.02
C SER A 201 15.95 3.71 4.74
N LEU A 202 16.43 4.01 3.52
CA LEU A 202 17.85 3.85 3.18
C LEU A 202 18.72 4.86 3.94
N ARG A 203 18.23 6.08 4.17
CA ARG A 203 18.89 7.09 4.97
C ARG A 203 19.04 6.64 6.44
N GLU A 204 17.96 6.14 7.02
CA GLU A 204 17.97 5.61 8.38
C GLU A 204 18.97 4.47 8.53
N LYS A 205 18.95 3.52 7.61
CA LYS A 205 19.79 2.31 7.70
C LYS A 205 21.26 2.55 7.36
N TYR A 206 21.58 3.43 6.40
CA TYR A 206 22.91 3.55 5.82
C TYR A 206 23.52 4.98 5.93
N GLY A 207 22.83 5.91 6.60
CA GLY A 207 23.26 7.30 6.72
C GLY A 207 24.67 7.44 7.26
N ASP A 208 24.98 6.72 8.35
CA ASP A 208 26.28 6.76 9.01
C ASP A 208 27.40 6.16 8.17
N THR A 209 27.09 5.15 7.36
CA THR A 209 28.07 4.46 6.51
C THR A 209 28.26 5.13 5.15
N ALA A 210 27.24 5.81 4.65
CA ALA A 210 27.30 6.55 3.39
C ALA A 210 28.08 7.87 3.48
N GLY A 211 28.43 8.32 4.70
CA GLY A 211 29.03 9.60 4.96
C GLY A 211 28.03 10.76 4.83
N GLY A 212 28.50 11.99 4.99
CA GLY A 212 27.66 13.18 4.93
C GLY A 212 27.48 13.86 6.29
N SER A 213 26.58 14.81 6.34
CA SER A 213 26.16 15.48 7.58
C SER A 213 24.64 15.64 7.60
N PRO A 214 24.01 15.59 8.78
CA PRO A 214 22.55 15.68 8.88
C PRO A 214 22.03 16.98 8.27
N GLY A 215 20.85 16.89 7.67
CA GLY A 215 20.06 18.05 7.27
C GLY A 215 19.16 18.51 8.42
N ILE A 216 18.37 19.55 8.17
CA ILE A 216 17.28 19.97 9.05
C ILE A 216 15.99 19.75 8.30
N GLU A 217 15.11 18.95 8.87
CA GLU A 217 13.88 18.50 8.21
C GLU A 217 12.67 18.56 9.16
N THR A 218 11.48 18.66 8.55
CA THR A 218 10.20 18.38 9.21
C THR A 218 9.71 17.03 8.72
N TRP A 219 9.33 16.15 9.62
CA TRP A 219 8.88 14.79 9.27
C TRP A 219 7.70 14.35 10.13
N ILE A 220 7.02 13.28 9.67
CA ILE A 220 6.09 12.48 10.45
C ILE A 220 6.88 11.31 11.05
N GLU A 221 6.85 11.21 12.37
CA GLU A 221 7.33 10.07 13.14
C GLU A 221 6.14 9.11 13.31
N PRO A 222 6.16 7.90 12.72
CA PRO A 222 5.05 6.97 12.82
C PRO A 222 4.91 6.39 14.23
N ALA A 223 3.69 5.94 14.59
CA ALA A 223 3.44 5.28 15.88
C ALA A 223 4.17 3.93 16.01
N ASP A 224 4.44 3.25 14.91
CA ASP A 224 5.23 2.03 14.84
C ASP A 224 6.70 2.40 14.58
N GLU A 225 7.54 2.22 15.58
CA GLU A 225 8.99 2.50 15.52
C GLU A 225 9.74 1.66 14.46
N GLN A 226 9.09 0.65 13.88
CA GLN A 226 9.67 -0.14 12.78
C GLN A 226 9.45 0.51 11.40
N LEU A 227 8.58 1.50 11.33
CA LEU A 227 8.35 2.25 10.10
C LEU A 227 9.27 3.47 10.03
N PRO A 228 9.81 3.80 8.85
CA PRO A 228 10.65 4.99 8.69
C PRO A 228 9.85 6.28 8.80
N ASP A 229 10.52 7.33 9.24
CA ASP A 229 10.02 8.69 9.23
C ASP A 229 9.65 9.14 7.81
N THR A 230 8.62 9.96 7.71
CA THR A 230 8.21 10.55 6.43
C THR A 230 8.55 12.03 6.39
N THR A 231 9.58 12.41 5.63
CA THR A 231 9.99 13.81 5.47
C THR A 231 8.94 14.61 4.69
N LEU A 232 8.51 15.74 5.25
CA LEU A 232 7.54 16.66 4.65
C LEU A 232 8.19 17.94 4.11
N LEU A 233 9.22 18.44 4.79
CA LEU A 233 9.91 19.68 4.43
C LEU A 233 11.40 19.56 4.79
N THR A 234 12.28 19.93 3.87
CA THR A 234 13.72 20.07 4.15
C THR A 234 14.04 21.54 4.33
N LEU A 235 14.39 21.97 5.55
CA LEU A 235 14.79 23.34 5.87
C LEU A 235 16.22 23.63 5.40
N ALA A 236 17.13 22.70 5.67
CA ALA A 236 18.51 22.77 5.22
C ALA A 236 18.96 21.39 4.72
N LYS A 237 19.57 21.35 3.54
CA LYS A 237 20.20 20.14 3.04
C LYS A 237 21.47 19.88 3.84
N GLY A 238 21.62 18.65 4.35
CA GLY A 238 22.90 18.16 4.85
C GLY A 238 23.91 17.98 3.71
N LYS A 239 25.11 17.57 4.04
CA LYS A 239 26.04 17.05 3.03
C LYS A 239 25.62 15.63 2.71
N PRO A 240 25.25 15.31 1.46
CA PRO A 240 24.81 13.98 1.11
C PRO A 240 25.95 12.97 1.22
N GLY A 241 25.69 11.87 1.90
CA GLY A 241 26.43 10.65 1.64
C GLY A 241 26.02 10.08 0.29
N LYS A 242 26.89 9.31 -0.36
CA LYS A 242 26.55 8.66 -1.66
C LYS A 242 26.19 7.20 -1.45
N LEU A 243 24.99 6.82 -1.87
CA LEU A 243 24.48 5.46 -1.80
C LEU A 243 24.11 4.95 -3.19
N GLN A 244 24.82 3.92 -3.64
CA GLN A 244 24.50 3.22 -4.88
C GLN A 244 23.27 2.34 -4.69
N THR A 245 22.23 2.53 -5.51
CA THR A 245 21.06 1.62 -5.58
C THR A 245 21.12 0.75 -6.85
N THR A 246 20.21 -0.22 -6.92
CA THR A 246 20.01 -1.05 -8.12
C THR A 246 18.96 -0.47 -9.06
N LEU A 247 18.30 0.61 -8.67
CA LEU A 247 17.26 1.26 -9.46
C LEU A 247 17.76 1.75 -10.81
N ASP A 248 16.85 1.95 -11.73
CA ASP A 248 17.05 2.56 -13.03
C ASP A 248 16.17 3.79 -13.14
N ALA A 249 16.77 4.94 -13.34
CA ALA A 249 16.07 6.22 -13.31
C ALA A 249 15.02 6.36 -14.43
N ASP A 250 15.25 5.76 -15.58
CA ASP A 250 14.33 5.84 -16.73
C ASP A 250 13.14 4.89 -16.53
N ALA A 251 13.39 3.67 -16.06
CA ALA A 251 12.33 2.75 -15.63
C ALA A 251 11.50 3.32 -14.47
N GLN A 252 12.16 3.97 -13.50
CA GLN A 252 11.48 4.63 -12.38
C GLN A 252 10.59 5.78 -12.85
N ALA A 253 11.08 6.65 -13.75
CA ALA A 253 10.28 7.74 -14.31
C ALA A 253 9.04 7.23 -15.06
N ALA A 254 9.19 6.15 -15.80
CA ALA A 254 8.07 5.51 -16.48
C ALA A 254 7.06 4.90 -15.49
N ALA A 255 7.54 4.28 -14.40
CA ALA A 255 6.72 3.71 -13.35
C ALA A 255 5.91 4.79 -12.64
N GLU A 256 6.55 5.89 -12.19
CA GLU A 256 5.88 7.03 -11.57
C GLU A 256 4.75 7.57 -12.45
N LYS A 257 5.07 7.84 -13.73
CA LYS A 257 4.09 8.34 -14.69
C LYS A 257 2.94 7.35 -14.93
N ALA A 258 3.23 6.05 -14.97
CA ALA A 258 2.23 5.04 -15.27
C ALA A 258 1.23 4.87 -14.12
N VAL A 259 1.68 4.87 -12.86
CA VAL A 259 0.79 4.69 -11.71
C VAL A 259 -0.13 5.88 -11.48
N THR A 260 0.25 7.11 -11.87
CA THR A 260 -0.61 8.29 -11.70
C THR A 260 -1.91 8.22 -12.51
N GLN A 261 -2.00 7.33 -13.50
CA GLN A 261 -3.21 7.15 -14.31
C GLN A 261 -4.33 6.42 -13.55
N TYR A 262 -4.01 5.76 -12.44
CA TYR A 262 -4.96 4.94 -11.70
C TYR A 262 -4.81 5.17 -10.19
N SER A 263 -5.92 5.39 -9.51
CA SER A 263 -5.94 5.39 -8.04
C SER A 263 -5.64 3.98 -7.50
N GLY A 264 -4.87 3.88 -6.44
CA GLY A 264 -4.52 2.58 -5.83
C GLY A 264 -3.65 1.69 -6.72
N ALA A 265 -2.82 2.29 -7.60
CA ALA A 265 -1.90 1.56 -8.45
C ALA A 265 -0.54 1.37 -7.79
N SER A 266 0.06 0.21 -8.00
CA SER A 266 1.42 -0.11 -7.56
C SER A 266 2.14 -0.92 -8.64
N VAL A 267 3.44 -0.67 -8.85
CA VAL A 267 4.27 -1.40 -9.82
C VAL A 267 5.68 -1.60 -9.30
N VAL A 268 6.26 -2.75 -9.60
CA VAL A 268 7.68 -3.04 -9.40
C VAL A 268 8.28 -3.66 -10.65
N ALA A 269 9.52 -3.29 -10.97
CA ALA A 269 10.33 -3.95 -11.99
C ALA A 269 11.58 -4.56 -11.37
N VAL A 270 11.95 -5.75 -11.84
CA VAL A 270 13.10 -6.54 -11.36
C VAL A 270 13.90 -7.05 -12.57
N ARG A 271 15.22 -7.06 -12.48
CA ARG A 271 16.09 -7.69 -13.50
C ARG A 271 16.20 -9.20 -13.21
N PRO A 272 15.69 -10.07 -14.07
CA PRO A 272 15.71 -11.53 -13.87
C PRO A 272 17.12 -12.12 -13.65
N SER A 273 18.11 -11.64 -14.38
CA SER A 273 19.49 -12.17 -14.30
C SER A 273 20.19 -11.89 -12.96
N THR A 274 19.73 -10.89 -12.17
CA THR A 274 20.43 -10.44 -10.95
C THR A 274 19.56 -10.33 -9.71
N GLY A 275 18.23 -10.26 -9.83
CA GLY A 275 17.31 -9.90 -8.73
C GLY A 275 17.29 -8.39 -8.43
N SER A 276 17.99 -7.56 -9.21
CA SER A 276 18.03 -6.11 -8.98
C SER A 276 16.67 -5.48 -9.18
N ILE A 277 16.14 -4.77 -8.17
CA ILE A 277 14.93 -3.94 -8.30
C ILE A 277 15.28 -2.72 -9.16
N ARG A 278 14.55 -2.52 -10.27
CA ARG A 278 14.79 -1.45 -11.22
C ARG A 278 13.86 -0.26 -11.08
N ALA A 279 12.64 -0.51 -10.63
CA ALA A 279 11.65 0.54 -10.36
C ALA A 279 10.67 0.10 -9.28
N VAL A 280 10.18 1.08 -8.49
CA VAL A 280 9.10 0.91 -7.51
C VAL A 280 8.25 2.16 -7.53
N ALA A 281 6.97 2.05 -7.87
CA ALA A 281 6.07 3.19 -7.82
C ALA A 281 4.68 2.84 -7.28
N ASN A 282 4.07 3.82 -6.62
CA ASN A 282 2.76 3.74 -6.00
C ASN A 282 1.91 4.98 -6.34
N ASN A 283 0.60 4.82 -6.31
CA ASN A 283 -0.33 5.93 -6.28
C ASN A 283 -1.44 5.64 -5.23
N PRO A 284 -1.48 6.35 -4.08
CA PRO A 284 -0.63 7.51 -3.75
C PRO A 284 0.86 7.17 -3.61
N ALA A 285 1.71 8.12 -3.97
CA ALA A 285 3.17 7.95 -3.96
C ALA A 285 3.75 7.97 -2.52
N THR A 286 3.05 8.57 -1.59
CA THR A 286 3.46 8.74 -0.19
C THR A 286 2.63 7.87 0.74
N GLY A 287 3.16 7.56 1.92
CA GLY A 287 2.54 6.69 2.90
C GLY A 287 2.96 5.23 2.73
N PHE A 288 2.02 4.32 2.89
CA PHE A 288 2.27 2.87 2.84
C PHE A 288 2.78 2.42 1.45
N ASN A 289 3.94 1.77 1.44
CA ASN A 289 4.54 1.26 0.19
C ASN A 289 3.85 -0.04 -0.27
N ALA A 290 2.67 0.09 -0.88
CA ALA A 290 1.87 -1.05 -1.32
C ALA A 290 2.58 -1.92 -2.38
N ALA A 291 3.49 -1.35 -3.17
CA ALA A 291 4.26 -2.07 -4.17
C ALA A 291 5.17 -3.14 -3.55
N MET A 292 5.72 -2.88 -2.36
CA MET A 292 6.65 -3.77 -1.67
C MET A 292 6.06 -4.44 -0.42
N GLN A 293 5.04 -3.86 0.21
CA GLN A 293 4.51 -4.33 1.50
C GLN A 293 3.04 -4.74 1.44
N GLY A 294 2.37 -4.50 0.32
CA GLY A 294 0.96 -4.87 0.12
C GLY A 294 0.72 -6.37 0.33
N LYS A 295 -0.46 -6.71 0.83
CA LYS A 295 -0.89 -8.10 1.08
C LYS A 295 -2.25 -8.30 0.43
N GLN A 296 -2.26 -8.78 -0.80
CA GLN A 296 -3.47 -8.94 -1.61
C GLN A 296 -3.45 -10.26 -2.36
N ALA A 297 -4.62 -10.84 -2.61
CA ALA A 297 -4.73 -11.98 -3.50
C ALA A 297 -4.25 -11.60 -4.91
N PRO A 298 -3.32 -12.37 -5.53
CA PRO A 298 -2.74 -12.01 -6.82
C PRO A 298 -3.61 -12.41 -8.02
N GLY A 299 -4.71 -13.12 -7.78
CA GLY A 299 -5.52 -13.70 -8.83
C GLY A 299 -4.69 -14.58 -9.76
N SER A 300 -5.12 -14.70 -11.00
CA SER A 300 -4.51 -15.58 -11.99
C SER A 300 -3.03 -15.33 -12.31
N THR A 301 -2.37 -14.31 -11.75
CA THR A 301 -0.91 -14.17 -11.91
C THR A 301 -0.16 -15.28 -11.17
N LEU A 302 -0.74 -15.83 -10.07
CA LEU A 302 -0.17 -16.97 -9.36
C LEU A 302 -0.12 -18.25 -10.21
N LYS A 303 -0.94 -18.35 -11.26
CA LYS A 303 -0.90 -19.52 -12.18
C LYS A 303 0.47 -19.75 -12.81
N ILE A 304 1.39 -18.79 -12.74
CA ILE A 304 2.79 -19.01 -13.11
C ILE A 304 3.41 -20.05 -12.17
N VAL A 305 3.22 -19.92 -10.87
CA VAL A 305 3.72 -20.88 -9.87
C VAL A 305 2.99 -22.21 -9.99
N THR A 306 1.66 -22.17 -10.07
CA THR A 306 0.83 -23.39 -10.21
C THR A 306 1.19 -24.16 -11.48
N ALA A 307 1.41 -23.48 -12.61
CA ALA A 307 1.80 -24.12 -13.85
C ALA A 307 3.20 -24.76 -13.77
N ALA A 308 4.15 -24.07 -13.10
CA ALA A 308 5.49 -24.62 -12.87
C ALA A 308 5.40 -25.94 -12.09
N MET A 309 4.68 -25.95 -10.97
CA MET A 309 4.44 -27.14 -10.15
C MET A 309 3.82 -28.30 -10.95
N LEU A 310 2.77 -28.02 -11.72
CA LEU A 310 2.09 -29.04 -12.54
C LEU A 310 3.01 -29.63 -13.61
N LEU A 311 3.85 -28.79 -14.24
CA LEU A 311 4.84 -29.21 -15.22
C LEU A 311 5.97 -30.03 -14.57
N GLU A 312 6.48 -29.64 -13.39
CA GLU A 312 7.52 -30.38 -12.65
C GLU A 312 7.04 -31.74 -12.19
N LYS A 313 5.79 -31.82 -11.67
CA LYS A 313 5.18 -33.10 -11.29
C LYS A 313 4.83 -33.99 -12.50
N GLY A 314 4.98 -33.50 -13.73
CA GLY A 314 4.67 -34.25 -14.95
C GLY A 314 3.18 -34.52 -15.15
N LEU A 315 2.30 -33.82 -14.44
CA LEU A 315 0.84 -33.99 -14.53
C LEU A 315 0.29 -33.46 -15.86
N VAL A 316 0.99 -32.50 -16.45
CA VAL A 316 0.65 -31.91 -17.74
C VAL A 316 1.93 -31.46 -18.45
N THR A 317 1.88 -31.33 -19.77
CA THR A 317 2.90 -30.62 -20.57
C THR A 317 2.27 -29.40 -21.23
N ALA A 318 3.06 -28.42 -21.64
CA ALA A 318 2.54 -27.23 -22.30
C ALA A 318 1.67 -27.53 -23.53
N SER A 319 2.03 -28.56 -24.31
CA SER A 319 1.28 -29.02 -25.47
C SER A 319 0.18 -30.08 -25.14
N GLY A 320 0.19 -30.64 -23.94
CA GLY A 320 -0.78 -31.61 -23.46
C GLY A 320 -2.19 -31.03 -23.35
N ALA A 321 -3.20 -31.83 -23.51
CA ALA A 321 -4.58 -31.41 -23.35
C ALA A 321 -4.87 -31.03 -21.89
N ALA A 322 -5.55 -29.90 -21.69
CA ALA A 322 -6.03 -29.45 -20.39
C ALA A 322 -7.42 -28.83 -20.57
N GLU A 323 -8.43 -29.63 -20.28
CA GLU A 323 -9.82 -29.23 -20.48
C GLU A 323 -10.18 -27.97 -19.70
N CYS A 324 -10.91 -27.08 -20.35
CA CYS A 324 -11.37 -25.82 -19.77
C CYS A 324 -12.91 -25.71 -19.90
N PRO A 325 -13.70 -26.46 -19.11
CA PRO A 325 -15.15 -26.33 -19.09
C PRO A 325 -15.59 -25.02 -18.48
N LYS A 326 -16.87 -24.61 -18.68
CA LYS A 326 -17.42 -23.36 -18.11
C LYS A 326 -17.25 -23.28 -16.60
N GLU A 327 -17.50 -24.41 -15.95
CA GLU A 327 -17.46 -24.56 -14.51
C GLU A 327 -16.98 -25.95 -14.09
N VAL A 328 -16.51 -26.06 -12.88
CA VAL A 328 -16.11 -27.30 -12.24
C VAL A 328 -16.52 -27.27 -10.77
N LEU A 329 -17.11 -28.37 -10.30
CA LEU A 329 -17.39 -28.57 -8.89
C LEU A 329 -16.19 -29.28 -8.25
N TYR A 330 -15.60 -28.66 -7.21
CA TYR A 330 -14.53 -29.26 -6.44
C TYR A 330 -14.86 -29.16 -4.95
N GLN A 331 -14.99 -30.30 -4.27
CA GLN A 331 -15.29 -30.42 -2.85
C GLN A 331 -16.42 -29.50 -2.36
N GLY A 332 -17.54 -29.47 -3.09
CA GLY A 332 -18.73 -28.69 -2.75
C GLY A 332 -18.68 -27.21 -3.15
N ARG A 333 -17.56 -26.71 -3.67
CA ARG A 333 -17.42 -25.35 -4.21
C ARG A 333 -17.39 -25.37 -5.74
N THR A 334 -18.24 -24.55 -6.37
CA THR A 334 -18.25 -24.39 -7.82
C THR A 334 -17.28 -23.28 -8.23
N PHE A 335 -16.36 -23.60 -9.13
CA PHE A 335 -15.44 -22.66 -9.75
C PHE A 335 -15.84 -22.46 -11.21
N HIS A 336 -15.70 -21.25 -11.70
CA HIS A 336 -16.02 -20.89 -13.08
C HIS A 336 -14.93 -20.02 -13.72
N ASN A 337 -14.92 -19.99 -15.03
CA ASN A 337 -14.09 -19.07 -15.80
C ASN A 337 -14.75 -17.70 -15.87
N LEU A 338 -13.96 -16.66 -16.10
CA LEU A 338 -14.45 -15.30 -16.29
C LEU A 338 -15.51 -15.28 -17.40
N LYS A 339 -16.69 -14.71 -17.12
CA LYS A 339 -17.84 -14.72 -18.04
C LYS A 339 -18.25 -16.12 -18.51
N HIS A 340 -17.96 -17.15 -17.74
CA HIS A 340 -18.30 -18.55 -18.01
C HIS A 340 -17.86 -19.05 -19.40
N PHE A 341 -16.71 -18.58 -19.91
CA PHE A 341 -16.18 -19.11 -21.16
C PHE A 341 -15.73 -20.58 -21.02
N GLU A 342 -15.69 -21.29 -22.12
CA GLU A 342 -15.11 -22.62 -22.22
C GLU A 342 -14.19 -22.71 -23.44
N LEU A 343 -13.31 -23.69 -23.44
CA LEU A 343 -12.44 -24.01 -24.57
C LEU A 343 -12.75 -25.44 -25.05
N PRO A 344 -12.45 -25.78 -26.33
CA PRO A 344 -12.53 -27.15 -26.79
C PRO A 344 -11.78 -28.13 -25.87
N ALA A 345 -12.33 -29.32 -25.62
CA ALA A 345 -11.73 -30.31 -24.71
C ALA A 345 -10.30 -30.71 -25.12
N SER A 346 -9.94 -30.59 -26.40
CA SER A 346 -8.61 -30.85 -26.93
C SER A 346 -7.64 -29.66 -26.77
N SER A 347 -8.05 -28.57 -26.14
CA SER A 347 -7.19 -27.40 -25.96
C SER A 347 -5.95 -27.74 -25.14
N SER A 348 -4.80 -27.26 -25.57
CA SER A 348 -3.54 -27.46 -24.85
C SER A 348 -3.50 -26.68 -23.54
N PHE A 349 -2.64 -27.11 -22.64
CA PHE A 349 -2.38 -26.37 -21.40
C PHE A 349 -1.86 -24.96 -21.67
N THR A 350 -1.06 -24.77 -22.72
CA THR A 350 -0.67 -23.43 -23.22
C THR A 350 -1.90 -22.58 -23.54
N THR A 351 -2.90 -23.13 -24.20
CA THR A 351 -4.13 -22.40 -24.54
C THR A 351 -4.92 -22.03 -23.26
N SER A 352 -5.08 -22.96 -22.35
CA SER A 352 -5.76 -22.74 -21.07
C SER A 352 -5.04 -21.70 -20.20
N PHE A 353 -3.71 -21.72 -20.17
CA PHE A 353 -2.88 -20.72 -19.49
C PHE A 353 -3.02 -19.33 -20.14
N ALA A 354 -2.86 -19.24 -21.46
CA ALA A 354 -2.90 -17.99 -22.21
C ALA A 354 -4.28 -17.32 -22.17
N ARG A 355 -5.35 -18.11 -22.07
CA ARG A 355 -6.74 -17.65 -21.89
C ARG A 355 -7.11 -17.47 -20.41
N SER A 356 -6.18 -17.77 -19.51
CA SER A 356 -6.38 -17.68 -18.05
C SER A 356 -7.53 -18.55 -17.51
N CYS A 357 -7.75 -19.73 -18.09
CA CYS A 357 -8.78 -20.67 -17.65
C CYS A 357 -8.60 -21.03 -16.17
N ASN A 358 -9.65 -20.89 -15.36
CA ASN A 358 -9.64 -21.30 -13.96
C ASN A 358 -9.86 -22.81 -13.83
N THR A 359 -10.88 -23.29 -14.55
CA THR A 359 -11.38 -24.67 -14.41
C THR A 359 -10.36 -25.71 -14.84
N ALA A 360 -9.48 -25.40 -15.79
CA ALA A 360 -8.38 -26.29 -16.17
C ALA A 360 -7.40 -26.53 -15.01
N PHE A 361 -7.07 -25.47 -14.25
CA PHE A 361 -6.19 -25.57 -13.09
C PHE A 361 -6.84 -26.30 -11.92
N ILE A 362 -8.15 -26.04 -11.67
CA ILE A 362 -8.90 -26.72 -10.61
C ILE A 362 -9.03 -28.23 -10.87
N LYS A 363 -9.24 -28.64 -12.13
CA LYS A 363 -9.30 -30.07 -12.47
C LYS A 363 -7.99 -30.81 -12.18
N LEU A 364 -6.85 -30.16 -12.35
CA LEU A 364 -5.52 -30.76 -12.11
C LEU A 364 -5.17 -30.87 -10.61
N ILE A 365 -5.97 -30.33 -9.69
CA ILE A 365 -5.73 -30.48 -8.24
C ILE A 365 -5.98 -31.94 -7.80
N ASP A 366 -6.98 -32.62 -8.37
CA ASP A 366 -7.24 -34.04 -8.07
C ASP A 366 -6.07 -34.92 -8.50
N ASP A 367 -5.38 -34.56 -9.58
CA ASP A 367 -4.23 -35.29 -10.09
C ASP A 367 -2.98 -35.03 -9.24
N THR A 368 -2.91 -33.89 -8.52
CA THR A 368 -1.81 -33.52 -7.64
C THR A 368 -1.78 -34.40 -6.38
N GLN A 369 -2.92 -34.65 -5.77
CA GLN A 369 -3.14 -35.47 -4.55
C GLN A 369 -2.21 -35.10 -3.37
N ASP A 370 -1.85 -33.80 -3.28
CA ASP A 370 -0.85 -33.29 -2.34
C ASP A 370 -1.13 -31.80 -2.10
N ASP A 371 -1.75 -31.49 -0.97
CA ASP A 371 -2.14 -30.12 -0.62
C ASP A 371 -0.93 -29.22 -0.29
N SER A 372 0.24 -29.81 0.04
CA SER A 372 1.48 -29.06 0.27
C SER A 372 2.22 -28.66 -1.00
N ALA A 373 1.88 -29.27 -2.14
CA ALA A 373 2.63 -29.11 -3.39
C ALA A 373 2.77 -27.65 -3.87
N LEU A 374 1.70 -26.86 -3.82
CA LEU A 374 1.73 -25.45 -4.24
C LEU A 374 2.48 -24.56 -3.24
N PRO A 375 2.25 -24.64 -1.92
CA PRO A 375 3.08 -23.98 -0.91
C PRO A 375 4.58 -24.32 -1.01
N GLU A 376 4.93 -25.60 -1.19
CA GLU A 376 6.32 -26.05 -1.37
C GLU A 376 6.94 -25.46 -2.64
N GLU A 377 6.27 -25.54 -3.77
CA GLU A 377 6.73 -24.95 -5.03
C GLU A 377 6.96 -23.44 -4.90
N ALA A 378 6.00 -22.74 -4.28
CA ALA A 378 6.10 -21.30 -4.02
C ALA A 378 7.34 -20.95 -3.18
N ARG A 379 7.63 -21.73 -2.17
CA ARG A 379 8.76 -21.51 -1.26
C ARG A 379 10.08 -21.97 -1.83
N GLU A 380 10.14 -23.23 -2.29
CA GLU A 380 11.38 -23.91 -2.65
C GLU A 380 11.94 -23.51 -4.01
N VAL A 381 11.07 -23.07 -4.95
CA VAL A 381 11.46 -22.66 -6.30
C VAL A 381 11.37 -21.16 -6.49
N PHE A 382 10.27 -20.54 -6.04
CA PHE A 382 10.02 -19.11 -6.25
C PHE A 382 10.45 -18.23 -5.07
N GLY A 383 10.91 -18.84 -3.97
CA GLY A 383 11.45 -18.13 -2.81
C GLY A 383 10.42 -17.31 -2.02
N ILE A 384 9.12 -17.61 -2.18
CA ILE A 384 8.04 -16.92 -1.47
C ILE A 384 8.08 -17.32 0.01
N GLY A 385 8.01 -16.32 0.92
CA GLY A 385 8.02 -16.56 2.38
C GLY A 385 9.38 -16.95 2.95
N LEU A 386 10.50 -16.57 2.30
CA LEU A 386 11.86 -16.86 2.76
C LEU A 386 12.51 -15.74 3.61
N ASP A 387 11.76 -14.73 4.01
CA ASP A 387 12.26 -13.55 4.74
C ASP A 387 13.30 -12.76 3.93
N TRP A 388 12.83 -12.12 2.85
CA TRP A 388 13.71 -11.39 1.93
C TRP A 388 14.36 -10.16 2.58
N LYS A 389 15.66 -10.09 2.45
CA LYS A 389 16.47 -8.94 2.87
C LYS A 389 16.72 -8.02 1.67
N SER A 390 15.68 -7.35 1.19
CA SER A 390 15.73 -6.52 -0.03
C SER A 390 16.56 -5.23 0.12
N GLY A 391 16.91 -4.83 1.33
CA GLY A 391 17.58 -3.58 1.68
C GLY A 391 16.66 -2.59 2.37
N VAL A 392 15.37 -2.67 2.15
CA VAL A 392 14.29 -1.94 2.83
C VAL A 392 13.20 -2.92 3.25
N VAL A 393 12.23 -2.47 4.04
CA VAL A 393 11.10 -3.31 4.48
C VAL A 393 10.30 -3.77 3.25
N SER A 394 10.07 -5.07 3.16
CA SER A 394 9.26 -5.70 2.13
C SER A 394 8.51 -6.91 2.67
N PHE A 395 7.43 -7.27 2.01
CA PHE A 395 6.71 -8.51 2.24
C PHE A 395 6.94 -9.44 1.05
N ASP A 396 7.46 -10.62 1.32
CA ASP A 396 7.91 -11.60 0.33
C ASP A 396 6.85 -12.63 -0.07
N GLY A 397 5.58 -12.33 0.24
CA GLY A 397 4.44 -13.16 -0.13
C GLY A 397 4.13 -14.28 0.87
N SER A 398 2.97 -14.89 0.70
CA SER A 398 2.53 -16.02 1.50
C SER A 398 1.62 -16.93 0.68
N VAL A 399 1.93 -18.22 0.67
CA VAL A 399 1.08 -19.30 0.16
C VAL A 399 0.98 -20.34 1.28
N PRO A 400 0.02 -20.19 2.21
CA PRO A 400 -0.14 -21.13 3.32
C PRO A 400 -0.69 -22.47 2.83
N GLU A 401 -0.44 -23.54 3.59
CA GLU A 401 -1.08 -24.83 3.35
C GLU A 401 -2.57 -24.73 3.63
N GLU A 402 -3.38 -25.17 2.69
CA GLU A 402 -4.83 -25.21 2.77
C GLU A 402 -5.34 -26.53 2.21
N THR A 403 -6.57 -26.87 2.54
CA THR A 403 -7.22 -28.10 2.08
C THR A 403 -8.52 -27.82 1.34
N GLY A 404 -8.95 -28.76 0.52
CA GLY A 404 -10.27 -28.72 -0.11
C GLY A 404 -10.50 -27.51 -1.01
N GLY A 405 -11.63 -26.84 -0.84
CA GLY A 405 -12.03 -25.69 -1.67
C GLY A 405 -11.10 -24.48 -1.54
N GLU A 406 -10.42 -24.30 -0.41
CA GLU A 406 -9.43 -23.23 -0.22
C GLU A 406 -8.13 -23.54 -0.96
N ALA A 407 -7.61 -24.78 -0.88
CA ALA A 407 -6.49 -25.21 -1.69
C ALA A 407 -6.76 -25.04 -3.19
N ALA A 408 -7.97 -25.39 -3.64
CA ALA A 408 -8.39 -25.17 -5.02
C ALA A 408 -8.41 -23.67 -5.40
N ALA A 409 -8.86 -22.79 -4.50
CA ALA A 409 -8.85 -21.36 -4.73
C ALA A 409 -7.41 -20.81 -4.87
N GLN A 410 -6.45 -21.34 -4.13
CA GLN A 410 -5.04 -20.96 -4.24
C GLN A 410 -4.44 -21.31 -5.62
N TYR A 411 -4.86 -22.40 -6.27
CA TYR A 411 -4.37 -22.75 -7.61
C TYR A 411 -4.65 -21.68 -8.67
N ILE A 412 -5.62 -20.82 -8.41
CA ILE A 412 -5.98 -19.69 -9.27
C ILE A 412 -5.64 -18.33 -8.65
N GLY A 413 -4.90 -18.31 -7.52
CA GLY A 413 -4.42 -17.11 -6.84
C GLY A 413 -5.48 -16.38 -6.01
N GLN A 414 -6.47 -17.12 -5.52
CA GLN A 414 -7.52 -16.64 -4.61
C GLN A 414 -7.36 -17.30 -3.22
N GLY A 415 -8.32 -17.09 -2.33
CA GLY A 415 -8.27 -17.63 -0.96
C GLY A 415 -7.25 -16.87 -0.10
N THR A 416 -6.47 -17.59 0.66
CA THR A 416 -5.54 -17.05 1.68
C THR A 416 -4.18 -16.59 1.14
N VAL A 417 -3.93 -16.73 -0.17
CA VAL A 417 -2.68 -16.28 -0.81
C VAL A 417 -2.55 -14.78 -0.75
N GLN A 418 -1.37 -14.30 -0.34
CA GLN A 418 -1.06 -12.87 -0.24
C GLN A 418 0.22 -12.52 -0.98
N MET A 419 0.15 -11.54 -1.86
CA MET A 419 1.27 -11.04 -2.69
C MET A 419 1.22 -9.52 -2.82
N ASN A 420 2.29 -8.95 -3.36
CA ASN A 420 2.38 -7.58 -3.83
C ASN A 420 3.07 -7.53 -5.20
N ALA A 421 3.26 -6.33 -5.75
CA ALA A 421 3.89 -6.18 -7.05
C ALA A 421 5.34 -6.71 -7.07
N LEU A 422 6.10 -6.55 -5.97
CA LEU A 422 7.47 -7.08 -5.87
C LEU A 422 7.49 -8.60 -5.96
N THR A 423 6.63 -9.29 -5.20
CA THR A 423 6.58 -10.76 -5.21
C THR A 423 6.20 -11.32 -6.56
N ILE A 424 5.20 -10.73 -7.23
CA ILE A 424 4.78 -11.18 -8.57
C ILE A 424 5.82 -10.84 -9.65
N ALA A 425 6.53 -9.72 -9.55
CA ALA A 425 7.67 -9.42 -10.44
C ALA A 425 8.81 -10.45 -10.26
N SER A 426 9.09 -10.84 -9.01
CA SER A 426 10.06 -11.90 -8.69
C SER A 426 9.63 -13.28 -9.22
N VAL A 427 8.35 -13.63 -9.09
CA VAL A 427 7.78 -14.84 -9.70
C VAL A 427 8.01 -14.87 -11.21
N THR A 428 7.75 -13.75 -11.88
CA THR A 428 7.98 -13.63 -13.34
C THR A 428 9.45 -13.72 -13.70
N ALA A 429 10.34 -13.11 -12.91
CA ALA A 429 11.79 -13.18 -13.09
C ALA A 429 12.31 -14.63 -12.93
N THR A 430 11.80 -15.35 -11.93
CA THR A 430 12.13 -16.76 -11.68
C THR A 430 11.64 -17.66 -12.81
N ALA A 431 10.39 -17.47 -13.27
CA ALA A 431 9.86 -18.21 -14.41
C ALA A 431 10.71 -18.01 -15.68
N ARG A 432 11.17 -16.77 -15.92
CA ARG A 432 12.00 -16.40 -17.08
C ARG A 432 13.38 -17.05 -17.07
N THR A 433 14.00 -17.18 -15.89
CA THR A 433 15.39 -17.69 -15.75
C THR A 433 15.46 -19.14 -15.25
N GLY A 434 14.37 -19.66 -14.69
CA GLY A 434 14.33 -20.95 -14.00
C GLY A 434 14.92 -20.91 -12.60
N THR A 435 15.48 -19.80 -12.14
CA THR A 435 16.19 -19.69 -10.86
C THR A 435 15.78 -18.45 -10.09
N PHE A 436 15.35 -18.63 -8.85
CA PHE A 436 15.06 -17.54 -7.93
C PHE A 436 16.32 -16.74 -7.60
N ARG A 437 16.19 -15.44 -7.67
CA ARG A 437 17.17 -14.48 -7.13
C ARG A 437 16.42 -13.47 -6.30
N GLN A 438 16.74 -13.45 -5.00
CA GLN A 438 16.07 -12.52 -4.08
C GLN A 438 16.15 -11.09 -4.59
N PRO A 439 15.01 -10.38 -4.69
CA PRO A 439 15.00 -8.97 -5.08
C PRO A 439 15.77 -8.10 -4.09
N VAL A 440 16.61 -7.20 -4.63
CA VAL A 440 17.41 -6.25 -3.83
C VAL A 440 17.35 -4.85 -4.44
N ILE A 441 17.27 -3.82 -3.57
CA ILE A 441 17.26 -2.41 -4.00
C ILE A 441 18.63 -1.73 -3.80
N VAL A 442 19.48 -2.34 -2.99
CA VAL A 442 20.88 -1.94 -2.79
C VAL A 442 21.78 -3.18 -2.89
N PRO A 443 23.05 -3.04 -3.30
CA PRO A 443 23.98 -4.15 -3.35
C PRO A 443 24.10 -4.90 -2.02
N GLN A 444 24.24 -6.23 -2.07
CA GLN A 444 24.46 -7.05 -0.87
C GLN A 444 25.70 -6.62 -0.08
N SER A 445 26.74 -6.22 -0.80
CA SER A 445 28.02 -5.80 -0.22
C SER A 445 27.95 -4.54 0.66
N LEU A 446 26.81 -3.86 0.70
CA LEU A 446 26.66 -2.66 1.51
C LEU A 446 26.59 -2.95 3.02
N ASP A 447 26.03 -4.11 3.39
CA ASP A 447 25.86 -4.56 4.78
C ASP A 447 26.10 -6.07 4.95
N ASP A 448 26.64 -6.75 3.95
CA ASP A 448 26.96 -8.18 3.93
C ASP A 448 25.80 -9.09 4.38
N ARG A 449 24.54 -8.63 4.19
CA ARG A 449 23.36 -9.37 4.59
C ARG A 449 23.22 -10.70 3.85
N GLN A 450 22.71 -11.69 4.55
CA GLN A 450 22.41 -12.98 3.94
C GLN A 450 21.15 -12.85 3.08
N LEU A 451 21.29 -13.14 1.78
CA LEU A 451 20.15 -13.19 0.87
C LEU A 451 19.47 -14.56 0.96
N ALA A 452 18.16 -14.56 0.87
CA ALA A 452 17.36 -15.77 0.78
C ALA A 452 17.70 -16.54 -0.51
N THR A 453 17.79 -17.85 -0.41
CA THR A 453 18.07 -18.75 -1.53
C THR A 453 17.01 -19.85 -1.56
N ALA A 454 16.37 -20.01 -2.71
CA ALA A 454 15.48 -21.15 -2.95
C ALA A 454 16.26 -22.46 -2.96
N SER A 455 15.67 -23.53 -2.43
CA SER A 455 16.33 -24.83 -2.32
C SER A 455 16.43 -25.57 -3.65
N ARG A 456 15.57 -25.23 -4.61
CA ARG A 456 15.49 -25.83 -5.96
C ARG A 456 15.42 -24.75 -7.03
N SER A 457 15.71 -25.14 -8.27
CA SER A 457 15.48 -24.35 -9.49
C SER A 457 14.65 -25.18 -10.46
N LEU A 458 13.88 -24.54 -11.32
CA LEU A 458 13.20 -25.20 -12.42
C LEU A 458 14.21 -25.82 -13.39
N SER A 459 13.92 -27.00 -13.89
CA SER A 459 14.69 -27.54 -15.00
C SER A 459 14.55 -26.64 -16.23
N GLN A 460 15.56 -26.66 -17.12
CA GLN A 460 15.52 -25.88 -18.36
C GLN A 460 14.29 -26.21 -19.22
N ASN A 461 13.83 -27.48 -19.20
CA ASN A 461 12.64 -27.89 -19.91
C ASN A 461 11.39 -27.23 -19.33
N VAL A 462 11.20 -27.23 -18.00
CA VAL A 462 10.03 -26.64 -17.34
C VAL A 462 10.03 -25.13 -17.49
N SER A 463 11.13 -24.46 -17.23
CA SER A 463 11.23 -23.00 -17.39
C SER A 463 11.01 -22.56 -18.85
N GLY A 464 11.49 -23.38 -19.83
CA GLY A 464 11.24 -23.17 -21.24
C GLY A 464 9.76 -23.25 -21.59
N GLN A 465 9.08 -24.32 -21.18
CA GLN A 465 7.64 -24.48 -21.40
C GLN A 465 6.83 -23.33 -20.75
N LEU A 466 7.17 -22.96 -19.50
CA LEU A 466 6.50 -21.88 -18.78
C LEU A 466 6.69 -20.53 -19.49
N THR A 467 7.90 -20.24 -19.93
CA THR A 467 8.22 -19.02 -20.70
C THR A 467 7.44 -18.98 -22.02
N ASP A 468 7.32 -20.12 -22.73
CA ASP A 468 6.55 -20.21 -23.98
C ASP A 468 5.05 -19.98 -23.76
N MET A 469 4.48 -20.47 -22.66
CA MET A 469 3.10 -20.20 -22.28
C MET A 469 2.88 -18.71 -21.95
N MET A 470 3.87 -18.05 -21.32
CA MET A 470 3.83 -16.61 -21.09
C MET A 470 3.96 -15.81 -22.38
N ARG A 471 4.80 -16.25 -23.36
CA ARG A 471 4.88 -15.67 -24.71
C ARG A 471 3.55 -15.80 -25.46
N ALA A 472 2.90 -16.95 -25.36
CA ALA A 472 1.56 -17.16 -25.91
C ALA A 472 0.54 -16.19 -25.34
N THR A 473 0.57 -15.98 -24.01
CA THR A 473 -0.29 -15.00 -23.33
C THR A 473 -0.09 -13.58 -23.86
N ALA A 474 1.17 -13.17 -24.11
CA ALA A 474 1.53 -11.85 -24.63
C ALA A 474 1.21 -11.68 -26.12
N SER A 475 1.25 -12.77 -26.90
CA SER A 475 1.14 -12.70 -28.36
C SER A 475 -0.30 -12.77 -28.85
N TRP A 476 -1.12 -13.65 -28.29
CA TRP A 476 -2.51 -13.90 -28.71
C TRP A 476 -3.48 -14.19 -27.53
N GLY A 477 -2.96 -14.30 -26.32
CA GLY A 477 -3.76 -14.53 -25.12
C GLY A 477 -4.32 -13.24 -24.52
N THR A 478 -4.64 -13.32 -23.22
CA THR A 478 -5.26 -12.22 -22.47
C THR A 478 -4.35 -11.00 -22.28
N GLY A 479 -3.04 -11.15 -22.47
CA GLY A 479 -2.05 -10.07 -22.37
C GLY A 479 -1.74 -9.34 -23.68
N GLN A 480 -2.29 -9.80 -24.82
CA GLN A 480 -1.94 -9.33 -26.15
C GLN A 480 -2.03 -7.81 -26.31
N ALA A 481 -3.16 -7.22 -25.93
CA ALA A 481 -3.40 -5.79 -26.10
C ALA A 481 -2.39 -4.94 -25.31
N ALA A 482 -2.16 -5.29 -24.04
CA ALA A 482 -1.22 -4.57 -23.18
C ALA A 482 0.24 -4.68 -23.69
N MET A 483 0.62 -5.87 -24.16
CA MET A 483 1.99 -6.16 -24.61
C MET A 483 2.27 -5.79 -26.07
N ALA A 484 1.26 -5.29 -26.83
CA ALA A 484 1.40 -5.01 -28.25
C ALA A 484 2.55 -4.01 -28.56
N SER A 485 2.73 -3.01 -27.70
CA SER A 485 3.75 -1.95 -27.87
C SER A 485 5.11 -2.27 -27.20
N VAL A 486 5.22 -3.40 -26.49
CA VAL A 486 6.47 -3.85 -25.85
C VAL A 486 7.31 -4.60 -26.89
N GLY A 487 8.58 -4.25 -27.02
CA GLY A 487 9.54 -4.91 -27.92
C GLY A 487 10.17 -6.16 -27.29
N GLY A 488 11.21 -6.69 -27.93
CA GLY A 488 12.06 -7.76 -27.42
C GLY A 488 11.37 -9.13 -27.28
N ASP A 489 12.02 -10.05 -26.59
CA ASP A 489 11.48 -11.35 -26.19
C ASP A 489 10.56 -11.15 -24.98
N LYS A 490 9.28 -11.26 -25.19
CA LYS A 490 8.25 -10.86 -24.22
C LYS A 490 7.25 -11.95 -23.87
N GLY A 491 6.85 -11.97 -22.61
CA GLY A 491 5.82 -12.84 -22.09
C GLY A 491 4.98 -12.12 -21.03
N ALA A 492 3.81 -12.65 -20.71
CA ALA A 492 2.90 -12.02 -19.75
C ALA A 492 1.97 -13.02 -19.04
N LYS A 493 1.35 -12.57 -17.96
CA LYS A 493 0.18 -13.19 -17.34
C LYS A 493 -0.75 -12.12 -16.76
N THR A 494 -2.02 -12.22 -17.10
CA THR A 494 -3.08 -11.38 -16.52
C THR A 494 -3.64 -12.01 -15.24
N GLY A 495 -4.10 -11.18 -14.33
CA GLY A 495 -4.83 -11.59 -13.14
C GLY A 495 -5.98 -10.63 -12.84
N SER A 496 -7.05 -11.19 -12.29
CA SER A 496 -8.13 -10.42 -11.67
C SER A 496 -8.39 -11.06 -10.32
N ALA A 497 -8.34 -10.28 -9.26
CA ALA A 497 -8.59 -10.75 -7.92
C ALA A 497 -9.89 -10.13 -7.41
N GLU A 498 -10.86 -10.97 -7.09
CA GLU A 498 -12.09 -10.56 -6.44
C GLU A 498 -11.80 -10.27 -4.97
N VAL A 499 -12.36 -9.18 -4.46
CA VAL A 499 -12.19 -8.74 -3.07
C VAL A 499 -13.58 -8.51 -2.48
N ASP A 500 -13.84 -9.10 -1.34
CA ASP A 500 -15.12 -8.96 -0.65
C ASP A 500 -15.43 -7.47 -0.38
N GLY A 501 -16.67 -7.09 -0.67
CA GLY A 501 -17.12 -5.70 -0.52
C GLY A 501 -16.72 -4.75 -1.65
N GLN A 502 -15.96 -5.18 -2.65
CA GLN A 502 -15.66 -4.39 -3.86
C GLN A 502 -16.60 -4.79 -5.01
N SER A 503 -17.07 -3.80 -5.77
CA SER A 503 -17.89 -4.04 -6.96
C SER A 503 -17.07 -4.45 -8.19
N THR A 504 -15.77 -4.19 -8.16
CA THR A 504 -14.84 -4.43 -9.27
C THR A 504 -13.58 -5.08 -8.73
N SER A 505 -13.09 -6.11 -9.41
CA SER A 505 -11.88 -6.84 -9.03
C SER A 505 -10.63 -5.97 -9.09
N ASN A 506 -9.61 -6.32 -8.32
CA ASN A 506 -8.28 -5.76 -8.48
C ASN A 506 -7.65 -6.26 -9.77
N SER A 507 -7.18 -5.34 -10.60
CA SER A 507 -6.48 -5.64 -11.86
C SER A 507 -5.03 -5.99 -11.55
N TRP A 508 -4.58 -7.18 -11.93
CA TRP A 508 -3.20 -7.64 -11.81
C TRP A 508 -2.61 -7.95 -13.19
N PHE A 509 -1.39 -7.56 -13.40
CA PHE A 509 -0.65 -7.92 -14.60
C PHE A 509 0.82 -8.11 -14.28
N THR A 510 1.43 -9.09 -14.91
CA THR A 510 2.87 -9.26 -14.90
C THR A 510 3.38 -9.63 -16.27
N GLY A 511 4.60 -9.24 -16.56
CA GLY A 511 5.25 -9.61 -17.82
C GLY A 511 6.76 -9.37 -17.78
N PHE A 512 7.43 -9.86 -18.79
CA PHE A 512 8.83 -9.60 -19.03
C PHE A 512 9.08 -9.10 -20.46
N SER A 513 10.17 -8.39 -20.66
CA SER A 513 10.79 -8.09 -21.94
C SER A 513 12.30 -8.23 -21.77
N ASP A 514 12.91 -9.12 -22.55
CA ASP A 514 14.33 -9.47 -22.47
C ASP A 514 14.79 -9.78 -21.02
N ASP A 515 15.61 -8.95 -20.39
CA ASP A 515 16.10 -9.10 -19.02
C ASP A 515 15.45 -8.10 -18.05
N LEU A 516 14.18 -7.78 -18.26
CA LEU A 516 13.36 -6.99 -17.34
C LEU A 516 12.02 -7.67 -17.12
N ALA A 517 11.64 -7.90 -15.85
CA ALA A 517 10.33 -8.37 -15.44
C ALA A 517 9.63 -7.29 -14.61
N ALA A 518 8.33 -7.11 -14.81
CA ALA A 518 7.55 -6.14 -14.04
C ALA A 518 6.18 -6.70 -13.69
N ALA A 519 5.65 -6.27 -12.55
CA ALA A 519 4.28 -6.58 -12.14
C ALA A 519 3.61 -5.35 -11.55
N ALA A 520 2.31 -5.24 -11.79
CA ALA A 520 1.48 -4.17 -11.26
C ALA A 520 0.15 -4.70 -10.71
N VAL A 521 -0.37 -3.98 -9.73
CA VAL A 521 -1.74 -4.09 -9.24
C VAL A 521 -2.41 -2.72 -9.28
N VAL A 522 -3.68 -2.70 -9.69
CA VAL A 522 -4.55 -1.53 -9.62
C VAL A 522 -5.81 -1.93 -8.87
N GLN A 523 -6.04 -1.34 -7.71
CA GLN A 523 -7.22 -1.62 -6.88
C GLN A 523 -8.48 -1.20 -7.64
N SER A 524 -9.50 -2.06 -7.61
CA SER A 524 -10.75 -1.87 -8.35
C SER A 524 -10.55 -1.57 -9.85
N GLY A 525 -9.42 -2.02 -10.42
CA GLY A 525 -9.03 -1.74 -11.81
C GLY A 525 -9.65 -2.66 -12.85
N GLY A 526 -10.49 -3.64 -12.44
CA GLY A 526 -11.16 -4.56 -13.35
C GLY A 526 -10.27 -5.72 -13.81
N HIS A 527 -10.25 -6.01 -15.11
CA HIS A 527 -9.46 -7.12 -15.63
C HIS A 527 -7.98 -6.74 -15.76
N GLY A 528 -7.09 -7.72 -15.62
CA GLY A 528 -5.65 -7.51 -15.60
C GLY A 528 -5.07 -6.78 -16.81
N GLY A 529 -5.65 -7.01 -18.00
CA GLY A 529 -5.23 -6.33 -19.22
C GLY A 529 -5.65 -4.86 -19.31
N ASP A 530 -6.66 -4.42 -18.54
CA ASP A 530 -7.31 -3.12 -18.71
C ASP A 530 -6.58 -1.98 -17.98
N ALA A 531 -6.17 -2.20 -16.72
CA ALA A 531 -5.50 -1.18 -15.91
C ALA A 531 -4.03 -1.54 -15.60
N ALA A 532 -3.75 -2.69 -15.00
CA ALA A 532 -2.39 -3.08 -14.63
C ALA A 532 -1.51 -3.38 -15.86
N GLY A 533 -2.08 -3.89 -16.95
CA GLY A 533 -1.36 -4.17 -18.19
C GLY A 533 -0.66 -2.95 -18.80
N PRO A 534 -1.35 -1.83 -19.04
CA PRO A 534 -0.74 -0.57 -19.49
C PRO A 534 0.39 -0.06 -18.59
N VAL A 535 0.25 -0.21 -17.26
CA VAL A 535 1.30 0.19 -16.29
C VAL A 535 2.55 -0.64 -16.49
N VAL A 536 2.43 -1.98 -16.53
CA VAL A 536 3.58 -2.88 -16.76
C VAL A 536 4.22 -2.62 -18.12
N ALA A 537 3.42 -2.47 -19.17
CA ALA A 537 3.92 -2.22 -20.52
C ALA A 537 4.71 -0.91 -20.61
N ALA A 538 4.30 0.14 -19.88
CA ALA A 538 5.03 1.41 -19.84
C ALA A 538 6.43 1.24 -19.22
N VAL A 539 6.54 0.49 -18.14
CA VAL A 539 7.80 0.22 -17.44
C VAL A 539 8.72 -0.66 -18.28
N LEU A 540 8.20 -1.74 -18.88
CA LEU A 540 8.99 -2.64 -19.72
C LEU A 540 9.59 -1.93 -20.95
N ARG A 541 8.88 -0.97 -21.56
CA ARG A 541 9.39 -0.18 -22.68
C ARG A 541 10.53 0.77 -22.31
N ALA A 542 10.56 1.26 -21.06
CA ALA A 542 11.52 2.27 -20.65
C ALA A 542 12.82 1.68 -20.09
N GLY A 543 12.75 0.46 -19.53
CA GLY A 543 13.88 -0.18 -18.87
C GLY A 543 14.49 -1.36 -19.65
N SER A 544 14.08 -1.57 -20.91
CA SER A 544 14.61 -2.62 -21.79
C SER A 544 15.70 -2.10 -22.71
#